data_03806ee5dae41c0092b541f60546202d
#
_entry.id   03806ee5dae41c0092b541f60546202d
#
_cell.length_a   1.000
_cell.length_b   1.000
_cell.length_c   1.000
_cell.angle_alpha   90.00
_cell.angle_beta   90.00
_cell.angle_gamma   90.00
#
_symmetry.space_group_name_H-M   'P 1'
#
loop_
_entity.id
_entity.type
_entity.pdbx_description
1 polymer ?
#
loop_
_entity_poly.entity_id
_entity_poly.type
_entity_poly.pdbx_seq_one_letter_code
_entity_poly.pdbx_strand_id
1 'polypeptide(L)'
;MNNLIIGIAGGSGSGKTTLAYRLKERFGEDEVRLISHDRYYKRHDELPFAERCKLNYDHPDAFDNDLLIQHLKELKAGRAIDCPVYDYANHNRSSEVQHIEPAPVLIVEGILPLAEPELCSLFDYKIYVDTDADERILRRILRDVKERGRSLDSVIAQYRATVKPMHEAFVEPSKRNADIIIPNGGENGPAIEMLAHHIRSLIQKANLR
;
A
#
# COMPACT_ATOMS: atom_id res chain seq x y z
N MET A 1 0.20 -4.88 23.57
CA MET A 1 1.32 -4.07 23.03
C MET A 1 0.73 -2.88 22.30
N ASN A 2 1.32 -1.69 22.44
CA ASN A 2 0.85 -0.53 21.66
C ASN A 2 1.55 -0.58 20.30
N ASN A 3 0.98 -1.31 19.34
CA ASN A 3 1.56 -1.45 18.01
C ASN A 3 1.38 -0.15 17.25
N LEU A 4 2.45 0.34 16.65
CA LEU A 4 2.44 1.53 15.82
C LEU A 4 2.03 1.18 14.39
N ILE A 5 1.15 1.96 13.78
CA ILE A 5 0.74 1.77 12.40
C ILE A 5 1.19 2.96 11.56
N ILE A 6 1.94 2.69 10.49
CA ILE A 6 2.43 3.68 9.52
C ILE A 6 1.70 3.46 8.20
N GLY A 7 0.93 4.46 7.75
CA GLY A 7 0.30 4.46 6.43
C GLY A 7 1.22 5.11 5.39
N ILE A 8 1.49 4.43 4.27
CA ILE A 8 2.28 4.96 3.16
C ILE A 8 1.41 4.98 1.90
N ALA A 9 1.07 6.17 1.43
CA ALA A 9 0.31 6.36 0.20
C ALA A 9 1.14 7.03 -0.89
N GLY A 10 0.62 7.01 -2.11
CA GLY A 10 1.21 7.68 -3.26
C GLY A 10 0.74 7.06 -4.57
N GLY A 11 0.85 7.80 -5.66
CA GLY A 11 0.40 7.34 -6.97
C GLY A 11 1.09 6.07 -7.46
N SER A 12 0.45 5.36 -8.39
CA SER A 12 1.08 4.23 -9.06
C SER A 12 2.40 4.68 -9.71
N GLY A 13 3.49 3.95 -9.47
CA GLY A 13 4.83 4.31 -9.94
C GLY A 13 5.58 5.35 -9.08
N SER A 14 5.03 5.83 -7.97
CA SER A 14 5.69 6.81 -7.09
C SER A 14 6.91 6.25 -6.33
N GLY A 15 7.06 4.93 -6.23
CA GLY A 15 8.11 4.30 -5.42
C GLY A 15 7.72 4.06 -3.96
N LYS A 16 6.43 4.19 -3.60
CA LYS A 16 5.93 3.90 -2.24
C LYS A 16 6.22 2.47 -1.78
N THR A 17 5.98 1.50 -2.64
CA THR A 17 6.23 0.08 -2.35
C THR A 17 7.73 -0.17 -2.13
N THR A 18 8.60 0.43 -2.96
CA THR A 18 10.05 0.37 -2.77
C THR A 18 10.48 0.99 -1.44
N LEU A 19 9.90 2.16 -1.08
CA LEU A 19 10.14 2.79 0.21
C LEU A 19 9.74 1.85 1.38
N ALA A 20 8.55 1.28 1.32
CA ALA A 20 8.04 0.38 2.35
C ALA A 20 8.91 -0.88 2.52
N TYR A 21 9.33 -1.51 1.42
CA TYR A 21 10.25 -2.66 1.45
C TYR A 21 11.61 -2.30 2.00
N ARG A 22 12.24 -1.21 1.54
CA ARG A 22 13.54 -0.74 2.04
C ARG A 22 13.52 -0.37 3.53
N LEU A 23 12.39 0.12 4.03
CA LEU A 23 12.19 0.31 5.47
C LEU A 23 12.11 -1.03 6.19
N LYS A 24 11.24 -1.94 5.70
CA LYS A 24 11.03 -3.26 6.31
C LYS A 24 12.33 -4.06 6.38
N GLU A 25 13.16 -4.05 5.33
CA GLU A 25 14.45 -4.76 5.26
C GLU A 25 15.49 -4.33 6.32
N ARG A 26 15.28 -3.18 6.97
CA ARG A 26 16.16 -2.70 8.04
C ARG A 26 15.83 -3.22 9.43
N PHE A 27 14.79 -4.05 9.52
CA PHE A 27 14.24 -4.58 10.77
C PHE A 27 13.98 -6.08 10.65
N GLY A 28 13.94 -6.76 11.81
CA GLY A 28 13.54 -8.15 11.88
C GLY A 28 12.07 -8.37 11.51
N GLU A 29 11.75 -9.59 11.13
CA GLU A 29 10.37 -9.99 10.83
C GLU A 29 9.43 -9.82 12.03
N ASP A 30 9.95 -9.96 13.23
CA ASP A 30 9.27 -9.80 14.52
C ASP A 30 9.12 -8.33 14.95
N GLU A 31 9.86 -7.42 14.33
CA GLU A 31 9.83 -5.99 14.64
C GLU A 31 8.88 -5.20 13.75
N VAL A 32 8.89 -5.49 12.42
CA VAL A 32 8.13 -4.74 11.42
C VAL A 32 7.41 -5.66 10.45
N ARG A 33 6.10 -5.52 10.34
CA ARG A 33 5.26 -6.19 9.34
C ARG A 33 4.83 -5.21 8.26
N LEU A 34 4.83 -5.69 7.01
CA LEU A 34 4.37 -4.93 5.85
C LEU A 34 3.08 -5.56 5.30
N ILE A 35 2.04 -4.74 5.16
CA ILE A 35 0.75 -5.10 4.60
C ILE A 35 0.51 -4.24 3.35
N SER A 36 0.35 -4.86 2.20
CA SER A 36 -0.06 -4.14 1.00
C SER A 36 -1.59 -4.00 0.96
N HIS A 37 -2.07 -2.78 0.77
CA HIS A 37 -3.49 -2.47 0.58
C HIS A 37 -4.07 -3.19 -0.64
N ASP A 38 -3.26 -3.40 -1.68
CA ASP A 38 -3.67 -4.10 -2.90
C ASP A 38 -4.12 -5.55 -2.65
N ARG A 39 -3.74 -6.17 -1.54
CA ARG A 39 -4.25 -7.50 -1.14
C ARG A 39 -5.74 -7.48 -0.80
N TYR A 40 -6.26 -6.32 -0.46
CA TYR A 40 -7.64 -6.10 -0.03
C TYR A 40 -8.57 -5.67 -1.16
N TYR A 41 -8.18 -5.83 -2.44
CA TYR A 41 -9.17 -5.74 -3.50
C TYR A 41 -10.32 -6.70 -3.25
N LYS A 42 -11.56 -6.28 -3.56
CA LYS A 42 -12.76 -7.09 -3.38
C LYS A 42 -12.69 -8.37 -4.22
N ARG A 43 -13.30 -9.44 -3.71
CA ARG A 43 -13.47 -10.70 -4.42
C ARG A 43 -14.63 -10.56 -5.40
N HIS A 44 -14.46 -11.15 -6.60
CA HIS A 44 -15.42 -11.11 -7.70
C HIS A 44 -15.56 -12.49 -8.35
N ASP A 45 -15.87 -13.53 -7.53
CA ASP A 45 -16.05 -14.90 -8.02
C ASP A 45 -17.25 -15.04 -8.94
N GLU A 46 -18.24 -14.15 -8.79
CA GLU A 46 -19.46 -14.07 -9.59
C GLU A 46 -19.20 -13.54 -11.02
N LEU A 47 -18.08 -12.86 -11.25
CA LEU A 47 -17.77 -12.27 -12.55
C LEU A 47 -16.83 -13.17 -13.37
N PRO A 48 -17.11 -13.36 -14.68
CA PRO A 48 -16.15 -13.97 -15.59
C PRO A 48 -14.84 -13.16 -15.66
N PHE A 49 -13.73 -13.81 -15.98
CA PHE A 49 -12.41 -13.16 -16.10
C PHE A 49 -12.44 -11.90 -16.98
N ALA A 50 -13.09 -11.97 -18.15
CA ALA A 50 -13.19 -10.85 -19.08
C ALA A 50 -13.89 -9.61 -18.48
N GLU A 51 -14.83 -9.80 -17.54
CA GLU A 51 -15.51 -8.70 -16.84
C GLU A 51 -14.63 -8.16 -15.72
N ARG A 52 -13.94 -9.03 -14.97
CA ARG A 52 -12.97 -8.62 -13.98
C ARG A 52 -11.87 -7.73 -14.55
N CYS A 53 -11.40 -8.03 -15.77
CA CYS A 53 -10.42 -7.19 -16.49
C CYS A 53 -10.90 -5.76 -16.80
N LYS A 54 -12.22 -5.50 -16.75
CA LYS A 54 -12.82 -4.19 -17.04
C LYS A 54 -13.05 -3.35 -15.79
N LEU A 55 -12.92 -3.95 -14.59
CA LEU A 55 -13.13 -3.24 -13.33
C LEU A 55 -12.11 -2.14 -13.12
N ASN A 56 -12.54 -1.07 -12.45
CA ASN A 56 -11.67 0.04 -12.07
C ASN A 56 -11.01 -0.23 -10.71
N TYR A 57 -9.84 -0.83 -10.73
CA TYR A 57 -9.06 -1.14 -9.52
C TYR A 57 -8.38 0.08 -8.86
N ASP A 58 -8.47 1.25 -9.49
CA ASP A 58 -7.93 2.50 -8.94
C ASP A 58 -9.01 3.30 -8.18
N HIS A 59 -10.28 2.86 -8.19
CA HIS A 59 -11.38 3.49 -7.43
C HIS A 59 -11.41 3.00 -5.98
N PRO A 60 -11.76 3.85 -4.99
CA PRO A 60 -11.88 3.44 -3.57
C PRO A 60 -12.81 2.23 -3.37
N ASP A 61 -13.90 2.14 -4.10
CA ASP A 61 -14.87 1.03 -3.99
C ASP A 61 -14.30 -0.33 -4.43
N ALA A 62 -13.13 -0.36 -5.08
CA ALA A 62 -12.48 -1.63 -5.44
C ALA A 62 -11.91 -2.35 -4.21
N PHE A 63 -11.73 -1.65 -3.09
CA PHE A 63 -11.09 -2.18 -1.89
C PHE A 63 -12.12 -2.60 -0.83
N ASP A 64 -11.78 -3.65 -0.11
CA ASP A 64 -12.47 -4.13 1.09
C ASP A 64 -11.79 -3.48 2.31
N ASN A 65 -12.05 -2.18 2.49
CA ASN A 65 -11.47 -1.42 3.57
C ASN A 65 -11.96 -1.89 4.94
N ASP A 66 -13.20 -2.37 5.03
CA ASP A 66 -13.77 -2.90 6.27
C ASP A 66 -12.94 -4.08 6.79
N LEU A 67 -12.57 -5.01 5.91
CA LEU A 67 -11.71 -6.14 6.26
C LEU A 67 -10.31 -5.70 6.68
N LEU A 68 -9.70 -4.74 5.96
CA LEU A 68 -8.39 -4.22 6.35
C LEU A 68 -8.45 -3.53 7.72
N ILE A 69 -9.45 -2.71 7.96
CA ILE A 69 -9.68 -2.03 9.25
C ILE A 69 -9.84 -3.05 10.38
N GLN A 70 -10.65 -4.09 10.15
CA GLN A 70 -10.79 -5.19 11.12
C GLN A 70 -9.45 -5.85 11.41
N HIS A 71 -8.68 -6.21 10.38
CA HIS A 71 -7.38 -6.84 10.52
C HIS A 71 -6.38 -5.96 11.28
N LEU A 72 -6.34 -4.65 11.00
CA LEU A 72 -5.47 -3.73 11.72
C LEU A 72 -5.86 -3.61 13.21
N LYS A 73 -7.17 -3.61 13.51
CA LYS A 73 -7.67 -3.63 14.91
C LYS A 73 -7.27 -4.92 15.61
N GLU A 74 -7.34 -6.09 14.94
CA GLU A 74 -6.90 -7.38 15.49
C GLU A 74 -5.40 -7.38 15.80
N LEU A 75 -4.56 -6.97 14.84
CA LEU A 75 -3.11 -6.86 15.04
C LEU A 75 -2.77 -5.89 16.17
N LYS A 76 -3.48 -4.76 16.27
CA LYS A 76 -3.31 -3.77 17.34
C LYS A 76 -3.70 -4.34 18.71
N ALA A 77 -4.64 -5.28 18.74
CA ALA A 77 -5.04 -6.01 19.95
C ALA A 77 -4.12 -7.21 20.28
N GLY A 78 -3.05 -7.42 19.50
CA GLY A 78 -2.10 -8.53 19.71
C GLY A 78 -2.59 -9.87 19.17
N ARG A 79 -3.57 -9.89 18.26
CA ARG A 79 -4.09 -11.10 17.61
C ARG A 79 -3.59 -11.20 16.17
N ALA A 80 -3.20 -12.40 15.77
CA ALA A 80 -2.81 -12.70 14.40
C ALA A 80 -4.01 -12.63 13.44
N ILE A 81 -3.73 -12.43 12.17
CA ILE A 81 -4.73 -12.36 11.09
C ILE A 81 -4.37 -13.29 9.94
N ASP A 82 -5.39 -13.67 9.16
CA ASP A 82 -5.22 -14.35 7.88
C ASP A 82 -5.45 -13.33 6.75
N CYS A 83 -4.34 -12.68 6.35
CA CYS A 83 -4.34 -11.65 5.31
C CYS A 83 -4.64 -12.27 3.94
N PRO A 84 -5.58 -11.74 3.15
CA PRO A 84 -5.87 -12.26 1.83
C PRO A 84 -4.67 -12.18 0.89
N VAL A 85 -4.61 -13.09 -0.08
CA VAL A 85 -3.67 -13.07 -1.19
C VAL A 85 -4.43 -12.69 -2.45
N TYR A 86 -3.96 -11.64 -3.14
CA TYR A 86 -4.55 -11.21 -4.40
C TYR A 86 -3.77 -11.75 -5.60
N ASP A 87 -4.47 -12.41 -6.51
CA ASP A 87 -3.92 -12.93 -7.75
C ASP A 87 -4.11 -11.90 -8.88
N TYR A 88 -3.02 -11.20 -9.20
CA TYR A 88 -3.03 -10.17 -10.25
C TYR A 88 -3.24 -10.76 -11.67
N ALA A 89 -2.88 -12.03 -11.90
CA ALA A 89 -3.06 -12.66 -13.20
C ALA A 89 -4.54 -12.98 -13.44
N ASN A 90 -5.27 -13.36 -12.40
CA ASN A 90 -6.68 -13.68 -12.46
C ASN A 90 -7.61 -12.53 -12.07
N HIS A 91 -7.07 -11.36 -11.69
CA HIS A 91 -7.83 -10.21 -11.21
C HIS A 91 -8.84 -10.59 -10.13
N ASN A 92 -8.41 -11.38 -9.12
CA ASN A 92 -9.27 -11.81 -8.03
C ASN A 92 -8.47 -12.17 -6.77
N ARG A 93 -9.14 -12.29 -5.62
CA ARG A 93 -8.56 -12.90 -4.43
C ARG A 93 -8.37 -14.40 -4.66
N SER A 94 -7.21 -14.91 -4.28
CA SER A 94 -6.93 -16.35 -4.17
C SER A 94 -7.75 -16.97 -3.02
N SER A 95 -7.82 -18.29 -3.00
CA SER A 95 -8.27 -19.04 -1.81
C SER A 95 -7.21 -19.10 -0.70
N GLU A 96 -5.96 -18.77 -1.04
CA GLU A 96 -4.86 -18.74 -0.09
C GLU A 96 -4.93 -17.50 0.81
N VAL A 97 -4.41 -17.65 2.02
CA VAL A 97 -4.22 -16.56 2.98
C VAL A 97 -2.78 -16.56 3.47
N GLN A 98 -2.28 -15.43 3.86
CA GLN A 98 -0.99 -15.30 4.53
C GLN A 98 -1.25 -15.01 6.01
N HIS A 99 -0.81 -15.92 6.87
CA HIS A 99 -0.84 -15.70 8.31
C HIS A 99 0.15 -14.60 8.70
N ILE A 100 -0.32 -13.58 9.42
CA ILE A 100 0.49 -12.44 9.88
C ILE A 100 0.34 -12.30 11.38
N GLU A 101 1.46 -12.48 12.08
CA GLU A 101 1.56 -12.25 13.51
C GLU A 101 1.67 -10.75 13.83
N PRO A 102 1.19 -10.30 15.00
CA PRO A 102 1.40 -8.95 15.46
C PRO A 102 2.90 -8.59 15.53
N ALA A 103 3.20 -7.32 15.32
CA ALA A 103 4.55 -6.78 15.47
C ALA A 103 4.50 -5.37 16.09
N PRO A 104 5.58 -4.89 16.72
CA PRO A 104 5.66 -3.53 17.27
C PRO A 104 5.31 -2.44 16.25
N VAL A 105 5.66 -2.66 14.97
CA VAL A 105 5.37 -1.71 13.89
C VAL A 105 4.69 -2.43 12.72
N LEU A 106 3.60 -1.85 12.27
CA LEU A 106 2.89 -2.27 11.06
C LEU A 106 3.02 -1.16 10.01
N ILE A 107 3.42 -1.52 8.79
CA ILE A 107 3.44 -0.62 7.64
C ILE A 107 2.32 -1.04 6.71
N VAL A 108 1.41 -0.14 6.38
CA VAL A 108 0.36 -0.32 5.38
C VAL A 108 0.69 0.54 4.17
N GLU A 109 0.90 -0.06 2.99
CA GLU A 109 1.21 0.70 1.79
C GLU A 109 0.18 0.48 0.68
N GLY A 110 -0.10 1.52 -0.11
CA GLY A 110 -1.01 1.43 -1.23
C GLY A 110 -1.27 2.77 -1.91
N ILE A 111 -2.15 2.77 -2.90
CA ILE A 111 -2.51 4.02 -3.59
C ILE A 111 -3.53 4.85 -2.80
N LEU A 112 -4.42 4.23 -2.04
CA LEU A 112 -5.59 4.87 -1.42
C LEU A 112 -5.68 4.79 0.13
N PRO A 113 -4.70 4.25 0.91
CA PRO A 113 -4.91 4.12 2.35
C PRO A 113 -5.12 5.47 3.06
N LEU A 114 -4.60 6.58 2.52
CA LEU A 114 -4.84 7.92 3.06
C LEU A 114 -6.10 8.60 2.51
N ALA A 115 -6.80 8.00 1.56
CA ALA A 115 -8.08 8.51 1.04
C ALA A 115 -9.27 8.04 1.90
N GLU A 116 -9.11 6.97 2.69
CA GLU A 116 -10.16 6.41 3.54
C GLU A 116 -10.07 6.98 4.97
N PRO A 117 -11.08 7.74 5.43
CA PRO A 117 -11.03 8.42 6.73
C PRO A 117 -10.84 7.47 7.91
N GLU A 118 -11.51 6.29 7.91
CA GLU A 118 -11.39 5.35 9.01
C GLU A 118 -10.00 4.71 9.06
N LEU A 119 -9.39 4.38 7.92
CA LEU A 119 -8.00 3.94 7.86
C LEU A 119 -7.04 5.03 8.36
N CYS A 120 -7.24 6.27 7.93
CA CYS A 120 -6.43 7.41 8.39
C CYS A 120 -6.43 7.55 9.92
N SER A 121 -7.58 7.28 10.56
CA SER A 121 -7.71 7.37 12.02
C SER A 121 -6.93 6.29 12.78
N LEU A 122 -6.59 5.18 12.12
CA LEU A 122 -5.80 4.09 12.69
C LEU A 122 -4.29 4.30 12.56
N PHE A 123 -3.85 5.15 11.63
CA PHE A 123 -2.44 5.40 11.39
C PHE A 123 -1.88 6.40 12.38
N ASP A 124 -0.81 6.01 13.07
CA ASP A 124 -0.05 6.88 13.97
C ASP A 124 0.85 7.85 13.17
N TYR A 125 1.34 7.42 11.99
CA TYR A 125 2.07 8.24 11.03
C TYR A 125 1.54 8.01 9.63
N LYS A 126 1.38 9.10 8.88
CA LYS A 126 0.86 9.10 7.50
C LYS A 126 1.90 9.72 6.58
N ILE A 127 2.39 8.91 5.64
CA ILE A 127 3.43 9.29 4.70
C ILE A 127 2.84 9.30 3.29
N TYR A 128 3.03 10.38 2.57
CA TYR A 128 2.71 10.43 1.14
C TYR A 128 4.00 10.46 0.32
N VAL A 129 4.12 9.56 -0.64
CA VAL A 129 5.24 9.50 -1.59
C VAL A 129 4.88 10.29 -2.82
N ASP A 130 5.56 11.43 -2.98
CA ASP A 130 5.35 12.37 -4.06
C ASP A 130 6.41 12.20 -5.15
N THR A 131 5.97 12.01 -6.39
CA THR A 131 6.83 11.84 -7.56
C THR A 131 6.08 12.38 -8.76
N ASP A 132 6.78 13.09 -9.63
CA ASP A 132 6.20 13.74 -10.81
C ASP A 132 5.49 12.73 -11.72
N ALA A 133 4.42 13.19 -12.38
CA ALA A 133 3.52 12.32 -13.11
C ALA A 133 4.19 11.63 -14.31
N ASP A 134 5.14 12.30 -14.98
CA ASP A 134 5.94 11.76 -16.09
C ASP A 134 6.86 10.62 -15.59
N GLU A 135 7.57 10.82 -14.48
CA GLU A 135 8.36 9.76 -13.86
C GLU A 135 7.50 8.55 -13.43
N ARG A 136 6.35 8.82 -12.83
CA ARG A 136 5.42 7.75 -12.41
C ARG A 136 4.94 6.90 -13.59
N ILE A 137 4.56 7.54 -14.71
CA ILE A 137 4.09 6.79 -15.88
C ILE A 137 5.22 5.99 -16.54
N LEU A 138 6.42 6.54 -16.62
CA LEU A 138 7.60 5.83 -17.16
C LEU A 138 7.91 4.58 -16.31
N ARG A 139 7.97 4.72 -14.98
CA ARG A 139 8.21 3.59 -14.06
C ARG A 139 7.10 2.55 -14.16
N ARG A 140 5.83 2.97 -14.27
CA ARG A 140 4.69 2.06 -14.44
C ARG A 140 4.78 1.29 -15.76
N ILE A 141 5.10 1.95 -16.87
CA ILE A 141 5.25 1.29 -18.18
C ILE A 141 6.35 0.23 -18.09
N LEU A 142 7.53 0.60 -17.57
CA LEU A 142 8.66 -0.33 -17.45
C LEU A 142 8.29 -1.57 -16.63
N ARG A 143 7.68 -1.38 -15.47
CA ARG A 143 7.25 -2.46 -14.59
C ARG A 143 6.19 -3.34 -15.26
N ASP A 144 5.10 -2.74 -15.76
CA ASP A 144 3.96 -3.49 -16.25
C ASP A 144 4.28 -4.25 -17.54
N VAL A 145 5.17 -3.72 -18.39
CA VAL A 145 5.63 -4.40 -19.60
C VAL A 145 6.66 -5.49 -19.28
N LYS A 146 7.70 -5.17 -18.49
CA LYS A 146 8.82 -6.11 -18.25
C LYS A 146 8.50 -7.19 -17.23
N GLU A 147 7.77 -6.84 -16.16
CA GLU A 147 7.57 -7.75 -15.02
C GLU A 147 6.19 -8.42 -15.06
N ARG A 148 5.16 -7.74 -15.64
CA ARG A 148 3.78 -8.23 -15.67
C ARG A 148 3.34 -8.71 -17.06
N GLY A 149 4.22 -8.65 -18.07
CA GLY A 149 3.98 -9.15 -19.43
C GLY A 149 2.87 -8.43 -20.19
N ARG A 150 2.53 -7.19 -19.81
CA ARG A 150 1.48 -6.40 -20.45
C ARG A 150 1.98 -5.73 -21.74
N SER A 151 1.09 -5.53 -22.71
CA SER A 151 1.42 -4.70 -23.88
C SER A 151 1.46 -3.21 -23.50
N LEU A 152 2.34 -2.45 -24.15
CA LEU A 152 2.45 -1.00 -23.97
C LEU A 152 1.09 -0.30 -24.19
N ASP A 153 0.39 -0.68 -25.25
CA ASP A 153 -0.92 -0.09 -25.57
C ASP A 153 -1.95 -0.33 -24.45
N SER A 154 -1.96 -1.54 -23.87
CA SER A 154 -2.84 -1.87 -22.74
C SER A 154 -2.53 -1.00 -21.50
N VAL A 155 -1.25 -0.77 -21.22
CA VAL A 155 -0.84 0.06 -20.07
C VAL A 155 -1.24 1.52 -20.29
N ILE A 156 -1.01 2.06 -21.48
CA ILE A 156 -1.38 3.44 -21.85
C ILE A 156 -2.91 3.61 -21.82
N ALA A 157 -3.67 2.67 -22.40
CA ALA A 157 -5.13 2.73 -22.40
C ALA A 157 -5.69 2.75 -20.98
N GLN A 158 -5.24 1.85 -20.10
CA GLN A 158 -5.66 1.83 -18.71
C GLN A 158 -5.26 3.10 -17.95
N TYR A 159 -4.04 3.59 -18.17
CA TYR A 159 -3.58 4.82 -17.51
C TYR A 159 -4.51 5.99 -17.82
N ARG A 160 -4.94 6.15 -19.08
CA ARG A 160 -5.86 7.21 -19.49
C ARG A 160 -7.28 6.99 -18.99
N ALA A 161 -7.74 5.75 -19.00
CA ALA A 161 -9.13 5.43 -18.68
C ALA A 161 -9.42 5.45 -17.17
N THR A 162 -8.51 4.95 -16.33
CA THR A 162 -8.75 4.78 -14.89
C THR A 162 -7.67 5.41 -14.03
N VAL A 163 -6.39 5.07 -14.25
CA VAL A 163 -5.32 5.43 -13.32
C VAL A 163 -5.18 6.93 -13.12
N LYS A 164 -5.10 7.71 -14.23
CA LYS A 164 -4.97 9.17 -14.14
C LYS A 164 -6.20 9.82 -13.55
N PRO A 165 -7.45 9.56 -14.02
CA PRO A 165 -8.65 10.15 -13.44
C PRO A 165 -8.82 9.82 -11.95
N MET A 166 -8.55 8.57 -11.53
CA MET A 166 -8.68 8.18 -10.13
C MET A 166 -7.55 8.75 -9.26
N HIS A 167 -6.35 8.91 -9.83
CA HIS A 167 -5.27 9.61 -9.14
C HIS A 167 -5.67 11.06 -8.84
N GLU A 168 -6.19 11.78 -9.83
CA GLU A 168 -6.62 13.17 -9.68
C GLU A 168 -7.82 13.33 -8.73
N ALA A 169 -8.74 12.36 -8.74
CA ALA A 169 -9.94 12.40 -7.92
C ALA A 169 -9.72 12.00 -6.46
N PHE A 170 -8.86 11.02 -6.19
CA PHE A 170 -8.75 10.39 -4.87
C PHE A 170 -7.33 10.34 -4.30
N VAL A 171 -6.33 9.96 -5.11
CA VAL A 171 -4.97 9.75 -4.61
C VAL A 171 -4.29 11.08 -4.29
N GLU A 172 -4.24 12.00 -5.25
CA GLU A 172 -3.61 13.32 -5.06
C GLU A 172 -4.29 14.14 -3.95
N PRO A 173 -5.62 14.22 -3.85
CA PRO A 173 -6.26 14.91 -2.74
C PRO A 173 -5.96 14.32 -1.37
N SER A 174 -5.65 13.01 -1.27
CA SER A 174 -5.32 12.35 -0.01
C SER A 174 -3.97 12.79 0.58
N LYS A 175 -3.11 13.41 -0.22
CA LYS A 175 -1.84 14.01 0.18
C LYS A 175 -1.98 15.00 1.34
N ARG A 176 -3.11 15.72 1.41
CA ARG A 176 -3.42 16.65 2.52
C ARG A 176 -3.56 15.97 3.90
N ASN A 177 -3.81 14.66 3.91
CA ASN A 177 -3.94 13.88 5.13
C ASN A 177 -2.59 13.34 5.63
N ALA A 178 -1.50 13.53 4.87
CA ALA A 178 -0.17 13.07 5.24
C ALA A 178 0.47 13.98 6.30
N ASP A 179 1.19 13.37 7.23
CA ASP A 179 2.04 14.08 8.20
C ASP A 179 3.40 14.41 7.58
N ILE A 180 3.87 13.56 6.62
CA ILE A 180 5.16 13.68 5.95
C ILE A 180 4.98 13.44 4.45
N ILE A 181 5.60 14.30 3.62
CA ILE A 181 5.68 14.10 2.17
C ILE A 181 7.12 13.76 1.81
N ILE A 182 7.31 12.64 1.13
CA ILE A 182 8.65 12.16 0.71
C ILE A 182 8.73 12.19 -0.81
N PRO A 183 9.63 13.03 -1.37
CA PRO A 183 9.87 13.04 -2.81
C PRO A 183 10.63 11.78 -3.25
N ASN A 184 10.35 11.31 -4.46
CA ASN A 184 11.05 10.21 -5.14
C ASN A 184 11.03 8.83 -4.45
N GLY A 185 10.25 8.65 -3.41
CA GLY A 185 10.00 7.36 -2.76
C GLY A 185 11.24 6.57 -2.37
N GLY A 186 11.35 5.36 -2.89
CA GLY A 186 12.46 4.45 -2.59
C GLY A 186 13.85 4.92 -3.04
N GLU A 187 13.94 5.92 -3.89
CA GLU A 187 15.23 6.51 -4.31
C GLU A 187 15.74 7.57 -3.29
N ASN A 188 14.92 7.99 -2.34
CA ASN A 188 15.28 8.96 -1.31
C ASN A 188 15.97 8.28 -0.12
N GLY A 189 17.27 7.98 -0.27
CA GLY A 189 18.08 7.36 0.77
C GLY A 189 18.06 8.11 2.12
N PRO A 190 18.28 9.44 2.15
CA PRO A 190 18.20 10.20 3.40
C PRO A 190 16.86 10.09 4.13
N ALA A 191 15.74 10.12 3.40
CA ALA A 191 14.42 9.94 4.02
C ALA A 191 14.25 8.54 4.62
N ILE A 192 14.73 7.49 3.93
CA ILE A 192 14.70 6.12 4.44
C ILE A 192 15.52 5.99 5.73
N GLU A 193 16.72 6.58 5.76
CA GLU A 193 17.58 6.59 6.97
C GLU A 193 16.88 7.26 8.15
N MET A 194 16.31 8.44 7.92
CA MET A 194 15.61 9.21 8.95
C MET A 194 14.40 8.45 9.50
N LEU A 195 13.58 7.86 8.63
CA LEU A 195 12.44 7.04 9.03
C LEU A 195 12.87 5.78 9.79
N ALA A 196 13.91 5.09 9.33
CA ALA A 196 14.44 3.90 9.99
C ALA A 196 14.96 4.22 11.40
N HIS A 197 15.66 5.35 11.57
CA HIS A 197 16.08 5.81 12.89
C HIS A 197 14.90 6.10 13.82
N HIS A 198 13.88 6.77 13.30
CA HIS A 198 12.68 7.06 14.06
C HIS A 198 11.95 5.78 14.48
N ILE A 199 11.72 4.85 13.57
CA ILE A 199 11.09 3.54 13.85
C ILE A 199 11.88 2.78 14.91
N ARG A 200 13.21 2.72 14.80
CA ARG A 200 14.08 2.06 15.80
C ARG A 200 13.93 2.67 17.19
N SER A 201 13.89 4.00 17.28
CA SER A 201 13.65 4.70 18.55
C SER A 201 12.28 4.35 19.15
N LEU A 202 11.24 4.18 18.33
CA LEU A 202 9.90 3.83 18.81
C LEU A 202 9.85 2.39 19.32
N ILE A 203 10.48 1.43 18.61
CA ILE A 203 10.57 0.03 19.03
C ILE A 203 11.31 -0.07 20.38
N GLN A 204 12.45 0.64 20.54
CA GLN A 204 13.18 0.65 21.79
C GLN A 204 12.36 1.20 22.96
N LYS A 205 11.59 2.28 22.74
CA LYS A 205 10.69 2.83 23.78
C LYS A 205 9.55 1.89 24.13
N ALA A 206 9.05 1.10 23.18
CA ALA A 206 8.00 0.12 23.44
C ALA A 206 8.52 -1.07 24.28
N ASN A 207 9.77 -1.50 24.08
CA ASN A 207 10.40 -2.59 24.81
C ASN A 207 10.84 -2.20 26.25
N LEU A 208 10.86 -0.91 26.59
CA LEU A 208 11.21 -0.41 27.91
C LEU A 208 9.99 -0.22 28.85
N ARG A 209 8.78 -0.48 28.34
CA ARG A 209 7.51 -0.40 29.11
C ARG A 209 6.94 -1.79 29.38
#